data_c8d439c009aedb55a57b6bcc92ab6d1e
#
_entry.id   c8d439c009aedb55a57b6bcc92ab6d1e
#
_cell.length_a   1.000
_cell.length_b   1.000
_cell.length_c   1.000
_cell.angle_alpha   90.00
_cell.angle_beta   90.00
_cell.angle_gamma   90.00
#
_symmetry.space_group_name_H-M   'P 1'
#
loop_
_entity.id
_entity.type
_entity.pdbx_description
1 polymer ?
#
loop_
_entity_poly.entity_id
_entity_poly.type
_entity_poly.pdbx_seq_one_letter_code
_entity_poly.pdbx_strand_id
1 'polypeptide(L)'
;IGLIGLVTEDVVDISSPGDNIIFTDAITAAQAEVDSLTAAGVGIIILMSHSSYEIDKEIAANTTGIDVIVGGHDNAYLSNISDRAKGPYPTVVNGTQIVQAYAYGKYLGELSVVFDDEGEVISATGEPITIDGSVNENSQIVARLDELEKPITDLKETLVGNVSSSLNGNRAVCRVQECDMGNMITDAMRAAGMEKGYSIALANSGGIRASLDAGQVTLGEIMTILPFQNTMSTFKVTGKQLLAAIENGVSQVEDGSGRFPQVSGMRFSFDASKPANERVTS
;
A
#
# COMPACT_ATOMS: atom_id res chain seq x y z
N ILE A 1 10.52 27.45 5.64
CA ILE A 1 9.75 26.30 5.14
C ILE A 1 9.30 25.48 6.33
N GLY A 2 8.00 25.19 6.41
CA GLY A 2 7.38 24.28 7.36
C GLY A 2 7.18 22.90 6.72
N LEU A 3 7.37 21.83 7.51
CA LEU A 3 7.07 20.47 7.10
C LEU A 3 6.03 19.87 8.05
N ILE A 4 4.96 19.32 7.49
CA ILE A 4 3.92 18.62 8.23
C ILE A 4 3.98 17.14 7.80
N GLY A 5 3.91 16.21 8.73
CA GLY A 5 3.78 14.78 8.47
C GLY A 5 2.36 14.32 8.73
N LEU A 6 1.76 13.57 7.78
CA LEU A 6 0.42 13.01 7.91
C LEU A 6 0.41 11.54 7.54
N VAL A 7 -0.30 10.73 8.32
CA VAL A 7 -0.49 9.30 8.08
C VAL A 7 -1.97 9.01 7.82
N THR A 8 -2.25 7.96 7.04
CA THR A 8 -3.62 7.52 6.78
C THR A 8 -4.37 7.14 8.05
N GLU A 9 -5.66 7.45 8.11
CA GLU A 9 -6.56 7.00 9.18
C GLU A 9 -6.76 5.47 9.18
N ASP A 10 -6.51 4.81 8.04
CA ASP A 10 -6.57 3.35 7.91
C ASP A 10 -5.58 2.60 8.83
N VAL A 11 -4.62 3.29 9.45
CA VAL A 11 -3.64 2.68 10.38
C VAL A 11 -4.34 1.90 11.48
N VAL A 12 -5.51 2.34 11.91
CA VAL A 12 -6.32 1.63 12.93
C VAL A 12 -6.66 0.21 12.46
N ASP A 13 -6.96 0.05 11.17
CA ASP A 13 -7.40 -1.22 10.59
C ASP A 13 -6.25 -2.05 10.01
N ILE A 14 -5.21 -1.40 9.48
CA ILE A 14 -4.10 -2.05 8.78
C ILE A 14 -2.86 -2.27 9.64
N SER A 15 -2.89 -1.84 10.90
CA SER A 15 -1.78 -1.91 11.85
C SER A 15 -2.28 -2.27 13.25
N SER A 16 -1.39 -2.27 14.22
CA SER A 16 -1.70 -2.46 15.63
C SER A 16 -1.09 -1.33 16.45
N PRO A 17 -1.64 -0.11 16.37
CA PRO A 17 -1.05 1.08 16.99
C PRO A 17 -1.08 1.06 18.52
N GLY A 18 -1.92 0.21 19.13
CA GLY A 18 -2.15 0.12 20.56
C GLY A 18 -3.12 1.20 21.09
N ASP A 19 -3.60 0.98 22.32
CA ASP A 19 -4.68 1.78 22.91
C ASP A 19 -4.30 3.22 23.25
N ASN A 20 -3.00 3.56 23.22
CA ASN A 20 -2.50 4.89 23.58
C ASN A 20 -2.35 5.82 22.37
N ILE A 21 -2.65 5.37 21.15
CA ILE A 21 -2.60 6.16 19.92
C ILE A 21 -4.03 6.54 19.52
N ILE A 22 -4.26 7.81 19.32
CA ILE A 22 -5.54 8.36 18.86
C ILE A 22 -5.33 8.92 17.46
N PHE A 23 -6.15 8.52 16.52
CA PHE A 23 -6.18 9.10 15.18
C PHE A 23 -7.27 10.17 15.12
N THR A 24 -6.94 11.27 14.48
CA THR A 24 -7.84 12.41 14.28
C THR A 24 -8.09 12.59 12.79
N ASP A 25 -9.15 13.27 12.44
CA ASP A 25 -9.48 13.64 11.07
C ASP A 25 -8.31 14.35 10.39
N ALA A 26 -7.89 13.84 9.22
CA ALA A 26 -6.68 14.29 8.52
C ALA A 26 -6.74 15.76 8.09
N ILE A 27 -7.91 16.23 7.63
CA ILE A 27 -8.12 17.60 7.16
C ILE A 27 -8.01 18.58 8.33
N THR A 28 -8.69 18.25 9.43
CA THR A 28 -8.67 19.07 10.67
C THR A 28 -7.25 19.13 11.26
N ALA A 29 -6.54 18.01 11.30
CA ALA A 29 -5.19 17.96 11.82
C ALA A 29 -4.21 18.76 10.94
N ALA A 30 -4.29 18.59 9.61
CA ALA A 30 -3.45 19.33 8.66
C ALA A 30 -3.67 20.85 8.80
N GLN A 31 -4.92 21.32 8.85
CA GLN A 31 -5.21 22.76 9.01
C GLN A 31 -4.69 23.31 10.34
N ALA A 32 -4.85 22.56 11.43
CA ALA A 32 -4.34 23.01 12.74
C ALA A 32 -2.82 23.21 12.76
N GLU A 33 -2.07 22.33 12.09
CA GLU A 33 -0.61 22.48 11.97
C GLU A 33 -0.22 23.61 11.02
N VAL A 34 -0.96 23.82 9.92
CA VAL A 34 -0.78 24.98 9.04
C VAL A 34 -0.96 26.28 9.81
N ASP A 35 -2.05 26.41 10.58
CA ASP A 35 -2.34 27.59 11.39
C ASP A 35 -1.21 27.84 12.41
N SER A 36 -0.70 26.80 13.04
CA SER A 36 0.41 26.85 13.99
C SER A 36 1.71 27.36 13.34
N LEU A 37 2.06 26.82 12.15
CA LEU A 37 3.25 27.23 11.41
C LEU A 37 3.12 28.66 10.89
N THR A 38 1.97 29.03 10.37
CA THR A 38 1.68 30.38 9.89
C THR A 38 1.78 31.41 11.02
N ALA A 39 1.24 31.10 12.20
CA ALA A 39 1.37 31.94 13.39
C ALA A 39 2.84 32.09 13.86
N ALA A 40 3.69 31.11 13.55
CA ALA A 40 5.13 31.17 13.78
C ALA A 40 5.91 31.93 12.69
N GLY A 41 5.23 32.50 11.69
CA GLY A 41 5.84 33.26 10.58
C GLY A 41 6.41 32.39 9.44
N VAL A 42 5.97 31.13 9.32
CA VAL A 42 6.37 30.26 8.20
C VAL A 42 5.47 30.54 7.00
N GLY A 43 6.06 30.96 5.87
CA GLY A 43 5.33 31.31 4.65
C GLY A 43 5.27 30.19 3.60
N ILE A 44 6.08 29.13 3.70
CA ILE A 44 6.07 28.01 2.77
C ILE A 44 5.83 26.71 3.55
N ILE A 45 4.77 25.98 3.23
CA ILE A 45 4.35 24.77 3.96
C ILE A 45 4.24 23.57 3.01
N ILE A 46 4.97 22.51 3.34
CA ILE A 46 4.97 21.24 2.61
C ILE A 46 4.38 20.14 3.51
N LEU A 47 3.33 19.50 3.04
CA LEU A 47 2.73 18.32 3.66
C LEU A 47 3.34 17.04 3.09
N MET A 48 4.01 16.24 3.93
CA MET A 48 4.44 14.88 3.62
C MET A 48 3.33 13.92 4.02
N SER A 49 2.54 13.47 3.05
CA SER A 49 1.34 12.68 3.26
C SER A 49 1.57 11.20 2.96
N HIS A 50 0.99 10.34 3.79
CA HIS A 50 0.83 8.92 3.51
C HIS A 50 -0.64 8.52 3.57
N SER A 51 -1.52 9.24 2.83
CA SER A 51 -2.99 9.12 2.95
C SER A 51 -3.69 8.63 1.68
N SER A 52 -3.02 8.57 0.56
CA SER A 52 -3.49 8.30 -0.80
C SER A 52 -3.78 9.56 -1.62
N TYR A 53 -3.70 9.40 -2.94
CA TYR A 53 -3.87 10.51 -3.89
C TYR A 53 -5.26 11.17 -3.82
N GLU A 54 -6.33 10.39 -3.62
CA GLU A 54 -7.68 10.93 -3.50
C GLU A 54 -7.85 11.75 -2.21
N ILE A 55 -7.35 11.23 -1.09
CA ILE A 55 -7.38 11.95 0.19
C ILE A 55 -6.49 13.21 0.15
N ASP A 56 -5.33 13.15 -0.52
CA ASP A 56 -4.48 14.32 -0.72
C ASP A 56 -5.20 15.44 -1.49
N LYS A 57 -6.04 15.10 -2.48
CA LYS A 57 -6.90 16.08 -3.17
C LYS A 57 -8.01 16.63 -2.27
N GLU A 58 -8.59 15.82 -1.41
CA GLU A 58 -9.59 16.28 -0.44
C GLU A 58 -8.97 17.22 0.61
N ILE A 59 -7.77 16.90 1.10
CA ILE A 59 -7.02 17.78 1.99
C ILE A 59 -6.77 19.12 1.31
N ALA A 60 -6.21 19.13 0.09
CA ALA A 60 -5.93 20.34 -0.67
C ALA A 60 -7.20 21.18 -0.94
N ALA A 61 -8.34 20.53 -1.17
CA ALA A 61 -9.60 21.21 -1.43
C ALA A 61 -10.22 21.86 -0.16
N ASN A 62 -9.93 21.32 1.02
CA ASN A 62 -10.58 21.69 2.28
C ASN A 62 -9.63 22.36 3.29
N THR A 63 -8.38 22.63 2.89
CA THR A 63 -7.40 23.38 3.70
C THR A 63 -6.92 24.62 2.95
N THR A 64 -6.28 25.53 3.65
CA THR A 64 -5.63 26.73 3.09
C THR A 64 -4.21 26.86 3.63
N GLY A 65 -3.27 27.33 2.80
CA GLY A 65 -1.88 27.58 3.24
C GLY A 65 -0.95 26.39 3.11
N ILE A 66 -1.36 25.30 2.45
CA ILE A 66 -0.46 24.23 2.04
C ILE A 66 -0.04 24.47 0.58
N ASP A 67 1.27 24.61 0.34
CA ASP A 67 1.82 24.88 -0.99
C ASP A 67 2.05 23.59 -1.78
N VAL A 68 2.59 22.57 -1.12
CA VAL A 68 2.94 21.29 -1.75
C VAL A 68 2.49 20.13 -0.88
N ILE A 69 1.90 19.10 -1.50
CA ILE A 69 1.68 17.78 -0.90
C ILE A 69 2.55 16.76 -1.61
N VAL A 70 3.42 16.09 -0.86
CA VAL A 70 4.16 14.92 -1.32
C VAL A 70 3.45 13.68 -0.81
N GLY A 71 2.69 13.03 -1.70
CA GLY A 71 1.79 11.94 -1.38
C GLY A 71 2.42 10.55 -1.35
N GLY A 72 1.67 9.59 -0.84
CA GLY A 72 2.05 8.18 -0.75
C GLY A 72 0.84 7.27 -0.51
N HIS A 73 1.07 6.05 -0.03
CA HIS A 73 0.11 5.03 0.39
C HIS A 73 -0.47 4.19 -0.77
N ASP A 74 -1.22 4.76 -1.67
CA ASP A 74 -1.89 4.03 -2.77
C ASP A 74 -0.99 3.78 -3.99
N ASN A 75 0.26 4.26 -3.94
CA ASN A 75 1.24 4.13 -5.01
C ASN A 75 0.75 4.77 -6.34
N ALA A 76 0.10 5.93 -6.28
CA ALA A 76 -0.33 6.62 -7.48
C ALA A 76 0.88 7.04 -8.34
N TYR A 77 0.80 6.76 -9.63
CA TYR A 77 1.74 7.28 -10.62
C TYR A 77 1.14 8.52 -11.27
N LEU A 78 1.72 9.68 -10.99
CA LEU A 78 1.35 10.94 -11.61
C LEU A 78 2.38 11.28 -12.69
N SER A 79 1.93 11.77 -13.84
CA SER A 79 2.82 12.10 -14.96
C SER A 79 2.09 12.93 -16.01
N ASN A 80 2.81 13.80 -16.72
CA ASN A 80 2.27 14.60 -17.80
C ASN A 80 2.48 13.97 -19.18
N ILE A 81 3.26 12.90 -19.25
CA ILE A 81 3.66 12.26 -20.53
C ILE A 81 3.21 10.82 -20.66
N SER A 82 2.72 10.20 -19.60
CA SER A 82 2.31 8.78 -19.57
C SER A 82 0.79 8.64 -19.61
N ASP A 83 0.31 7.78 -20.49
CA ASP A 83 -1.10 7.35 -20.57
C ASP A 83 -1.54 6.45 -19.40
N ARG A 84 -0.59 5.97 -18.60
CA ARG A 84 -0.83 5.15 -17.40
C ARG A 84 -0.94 5.98 -16.13
N ALA A 85 -0.74 7.30 -16.23
CA ALA A 85 -0.81 8.16 -15.06
C ALA A 85 -2.25 8.26 -14.51
N LYS A 86 -2.37 8.31 -13.19
CA LYS A 86 -3.65 8.58 -12.52
C LYS A 86 -4.05 10.06 -12.61
N GLY A 87 -3.08 10.95 -12.84
CA GLY A 87 -3.27 12.37 -12.96
C GLY A 87 -1.99 13.09 -13.38
N PRO A 88 -2.05 14.42 -13.58
CA PRO A 88 -0.88 15.22 -13.94
C PRO A 88 0.13 15.34 -12.79
N TYR A 89 1.38 15.68 -13.12
CA TYR A 89 2.46 15.93 -12.17
C TYR A 89 2.99 17.38 -12.33
N PRO A 90 2.78 18.30 -11.36
CA PRO A 90 1.89 18.15 -10.23
C PRO A 90 0.40 18.16 -10.60
N THR A 91 -0.44 17.55 -9.78
CA THR A 91 -1.88 17.82 -9.77
C THR A 91 -2.13 19.07 -8.94
N VAL A 92 -2.90 20.01 -9.46
CA VAL A 92 -3.19 21.26 -8.75
C VAL A 92 -4.63 21.26 -8.25
N VAL A 93 -4.81 21.43 -6.94
CA VAL A 93 -6.12 21.58 -6.30
C VAL A 93 -6.06 22.79 -5.37
N ASN A 94 -6.94 23.75 -5.56
CA ASN A 94 -7.04 24.96 -4.74
C ASN A 94 -5.69 25.69 -4.53
N GLY A 95 -4.80 25.67 -5.55
CA GLY A 95 -3.46 26.28 -5.48
C GLY A 95 -2.37 25.33 -4.98
N THR A 96 -2.71 24.29 -4.24
CA THR A 96 -1.77 23.29 -3.71
C THR A 96 -1.25 22.35 -4.80
N GLN A 97 0.05 22.13 -4.83
CA GLN A 97 0.75 21.27 -5.78
C GLN A 97 0.89 19.85 -5.22
N ILE A 98 0.18 18.86 -5.77
CA ILE A 98 0.19 17.47 -5.29
C ILE A 98 1.06 16.61 -6.19
N VAL A 99 2.02 15.90 -5.61
CA VAL A 99 2.93 14.99 -6.32
C VAL A 99 3.00 13.62 -5.65
N GLN A 100 3.09 12.57 -6.48
CA GLN A 100 3.36 11.20 -6.03
C GLN A 100 4.04 10.43 -7.17
N ALA A 101 5.07 9.64 -6.85
CA ALA A 101 5.93 8.99 -7.84
C ALA A 101 5.90 7.46 -7.76
N TYR A 102 4.69 6.87 -7.64
CA TYR A 102 4.50 5.42 -7.61
C TYR A 102 5.15 4.76 -6.38
N ALA A 103 5.90 3.67 -6.60
CA ALA A 103 6.50 2.85 -5.53
C ALA A 103 7.74 2.09 -6.00
N TYR A 104 8.39 1.39 -5.05
CA TYR A 104 9.51 0.45 -5.27
C TYR A 104 10.76 1.07 -5.90
N GLY A 105 10.97 2.37 -5.74
CA GLY A 105 12.12 3.05 -6.33
C GLY A 105 12.12 3.11 -7.87
N LYS A 106 10.98 2.79 -8.51
CA LYS A 106 10.87 2.78 -9.98
C LYS A 106 10.94 4.16 -10.58
N TYR A 107 10.50 5.16 -9.84
CA TYR A 107 10.55 6.57 -10.24
C TYR A 107 11.09 7.42 -9.10
N LEU A 108 11.82 8.47 -9.46
CA LEU A 108 12.22 9.56 -8.58
C LEU A 108 11.37 10.78 -8.94
N GLY A 109 10.53 11.25 -8.02
CA GLY A 109 9.75 12.48 -8.20
C GLY A 109 10.67 13.70 -8.20
N GLU A 110 10.57 14.54 -9.22
CA GLU A 110 11.24 15.84 -9.30
C GLU A 110 10.19 16.92 -9.47
N LEU A 111 10.15 17.87 -8.53
CA LEU A 111 9.27 19.04 -8.58
C LEU A 111 10.08 20.31 -8.33
N SER A 112 10.04 21.26 -9.27
CA SER A 112 10.57 22.59 -9.11
C SER A 112 9.44 23.57 -8.86
N VAL A 113 9.46 24.27 -7.73
CA VAL A 113 8.48 25.28 -7.37
C VAL A 113 9.17 26.62 -7.17
N VAL A 114 8.62 27.63 -7.80
CA VAL A 114 9.07 29.04 -7.64
C VAL A 114 8.05 29.78 -6.82
N PHE A 115 8.52 30.43 -5.76
CA PHE A 115 7.72 31.24 -4.85
C PHE A 115 8.08 32.72 -5.03
N ASP A 116 7.14 33.61 -4.73
CA ASP A 116 7.41 35.05 -4.56
C ASP A 116 7.99 35.37 -3.17
N ASP A 117 8.20 36.66 -2.91
CA ASP A 117 8.76 37.14 -1.64
C ASP A 117 7.77 36.96 -0.47
N GLU A 118 6.48 36.82 -0.75
CA GLU A 118 5.39 36.57 0.20
C GLU A 118 5.23 35.07 0.50
N GLY A 119 5.85 34.20 -0.30
CA GLY A 119 5.79 32.72 -0.16
C GLY A 119 4.68 32.07 -0.99
N GLU A 120 4.03 32.81 -1.90
CA GLU A 120 3.00 32.28 -2.78
C GLU A 120 3.63 31.58 -3.99
N VAL A 121 3.01 30.49 -4.46
CA VAL A 121 3.49 29.72 -5.61
C VAL A 121 3.29 30.50 -6.91
N ILE A 122 4.38 30.93 -7.55
CA ILE A 122 4.36 31.54 -8.90
C ILE A 122 4.22 30.46 -9.99
N SER A 123 4.98 29.38 -9.85
CA SER A 123 4.95 28.27 -10.82
C SER A 123 5.47 26.98 -10.20
N ALA A 124 4.97 25.87 -10.70
CA ALA A 124 5.44 24.53 -10.35
C ALA A 124 5.55 23.67 -11.61
N THR A 125 6.68 23.00 -11.79
CA THR A 125 6.93 22.12 -12.94
C THR A 125 7.71 20.90 -12.48
N GLY A 126 7.43 19.76 -13.09
CA GLY A 126 8.15 18.53 -12.76
C GLY A 126 7.61 17.33 -13.53
N GLU A 127 8.31 16.22 -13.36
CA GLU A 127 7.94 14.91 -13.90
C GLU A 127 8.70 13.82 -13.11
N PRO A 128 8.12 12.65 -12.86
CA PRO A 128 8.86 11.53 -12.27
C PRO A 128 9.92 11.00 -13.23
N ILE A 129 11.16 10.98 -12.79
CA ILE A 129 12.30 10.41 -13.52
C ILE A 129 12.25 8.89 -13.38
N THR A 130 12.27 8.17 -14.51
CA THR A 130 12.35 6.71 -14.49
C THR A 130 13.73 6.27 -14.02
N ILE A 131 13.78 5.40 -13.01
CA ILE A 131 15.01 4.79 -12.51
C ILE A 131 15.10 3.39 -13.11
N ASP A 132 15.94 3.26 -14.13
CA ASP A 132 16.20 2.02 -14.84
C ASP A 132 17.71 1.81 -15.05
N GLY A 133 18.10 0.81 -15.85
CA GLY A 133 19.50 0.48 -16.11
C GLY A 133 20.34 1.57 -16.81
N SER A 134 19.74 2.70 -17.21
CA SER A 134 20.46 3.87 -17.74
C SER A 134 21.01 4.78 -16.64
N VAL A 135 20.51 4.64 -15.41
CA VAL A 135 20.98 5.42 -14.26
C VAL A 135 22.22 4.75 -13.66
N ASN A 136 23.29 5.50 -13.55
CA ASN A 136 24.53 4.99 -12.96
C ASN A 136 24.36 4.71 -11.46
N GLU A 137 24.73 3.52 -11.04
CA GLU A 137 24.74 3.13 -9.63
C GLU A 137 25.87 3.83 -8.85
N ASN A 138 25.60 4.22 -7.62
CA ASN A 138 26.62 4.70 -6.72
C ASN A 138 27.42 3.52 -6.15
N SER A 139 28.67 3.37 -6.55
CA SER A 139 29.52 2.23 -6.19
C SER A 139 29.72 2.03 -4.67
N GLN A 140 29.67 3.10 -3.88
CA GLN A 140 29.80 2.99 -2.42
C GLN A 140 28.54 2.42 -1.80
N ILE A 141 27.36 2.82 -2.33
CA ILE A 141 26.06 2.27 -1.89
C ILE A 141 25.96 0.81 -2.29
N VAL A 142 26.30 0.47 -3.54
CA VAL A 142 26.33 -0.94 -4.01
C VAL A 142 27.21 -1.80 -3.12
N ALA A 143 28.47 -1.38 -2.86
CA ALA A 143 29.37 -2.14 -1.99
C ALA A 143 28.80 -2.34 -0.56
N ARG A 144 28.09 -1.33 -0.04
CA ARG A 144 27.44 -1.46 1.27
C ARG A 144 26.24 -2.41 1.24
N LEU A 145 25.45 -2.40 0.17
CA LEU A 145 24.34 -3.34 -0.02
C LEU A 145 24.86 -4.78 -0.14
N ASP A 146 25.90 -5.01 -0.92
CA ASP A 146 26.54 -6.32 -1.06
C ASP A 146 27.02 -6.87 0.30
N GLU A 147 27.63 -6.01 1.12
CA GLU A 147 28.06 -6.40 2.47
C GLU A 147 26.87 -6.81 3.35
N LEU A 148 25.78 -6.02 3.31
CA LEU A 148 24.58 -6.28 4.09
C LEU A 148 23.80 -7.51 3.62
N GLU A 149 23.88 -7.82 2.31
CA GLU A 149 23.19 -8.96 1.74
C GLU A 149 23.88 -10.31 2.02
N LYS A 150 25.22 -10.33 2.13
CA LYS A 150 26.00 -11.55 2.38
C LYS A 150 25.41 -12.49 3.44
N PRO A 151 25.01 -12.02 4.63
CA PRO A 151 24.52 -12.92 5.68
C PRO A 151 23.21 -13.61 5.35
N ILE A 152 22.46 -13.10 4.38
CA ILE A 152 21.11 -13.61 4.04
C ILE A 152 21.06 -14.30 2.68
N THR A 153 22.13 -14.21 1.87
CA THR A 153 22.17 -14.81 0.53
C THR A 153 21.95 -16.31 0.56
N ASP A 154 22.72 -17.05 1.37
CA ASP A 154 22.58 -18.50 1.51
C ASP A 154 21.17 -18.90 1.98
N LEU A 155 20.58 -18.10 2.86
CA LEU A 155 19.22 -18.32 3.35
C LEU A 155 18.20 -18.12 2.23
N LYS A 156 18.32 -17.06 1.45
CA LYS A 156 17.43 -16.78 0.31
C LYS A 156 17.50 -17.87 -0.76
N GLU A 157 18.69 -18.43 -1.01
CA GLU A 157 18.90 -19.49 -2.00
C GLU A 157 18.48 -20.89 -1.52
N THR A 158 18.10 -21.03 -0.25
CA THR A 158 17.63 -22.31 0.29
C THR A 158 16.41 -22.81 -0.48
N LEU A 159 16.52 -23.99 -1.09
CA LEU A 159 15.42 -24.65 -1.77
C LEU A 159 14.39 -25.14 -0.75
N VAL A 160 13.13 -24.75 -0.94
CA VAL A 160 12.02 -25.12 -0.04
C VAL A 160 10.99 -26.03 -0.72
N GLY A 161 11.01 -26.12 -2.06
CA GLY A 161 10.07 -26.95 -2.78
C GLY A 161 10.21 -26.86 -4.30
N ASN A 162 9.19 -27.37 -4.99
CA ASN A 162 9.04 -27.27 -6.42
C ASN A 162 7.56 -27.14 -6.78
N VAL A 163 7.22 -26.29 -7.75
CA VAL A 163 5.87 -26.14 -8.28
C VAL A 163 5.82 -26.54 -9.76
N SER A 164 4.81 -27.28 -10.16
CA SER A 164 4.67 -27.82 -11.52
C SER A 164 4.16 -26.78 -12.52
N SER A 165 3.55 -25.71 -12.06
CA SER A 165 2.99 -24.62 -12.87
C SER A 165 3.16 -23.29 -12.15
N SER A 166 3.22 -22.20 -12.91
CA SER A 166 3.23 -20.86 -12.31
C SER A 166 1.95 -20.58 -11.54
N LEU A 167 2.08 -19.91 -10.39
CA LEU A 167 0.99 -19.52 -9.52
C LEU A 167 0.78 -18.01 -9.59
N ASN A 168 -0.41 -17.62 -9.99
CA ASN A 168 -0.76 -16.22 -10.15
C ASN A 168 -1.00 -15.56 -8.78
N GLY A 169 -0.15 -14.61 -8.41
CA GLY A 169 -0.25 -13.75 -7.24
C GLY A 169 -0.51 -12.28 -7.59
N ASN A 170 -0.96 -12.02 -8.84
CA ASN A 170 -1.19 -10.65 -9.30
C ASN A 170 -2.26 -9.97 -8.44
N ARG A 171 -1.92 -8.80 -7.95
CA ARG A 171 -2.77 -7.93 -7.13
C ARG A 171 -4.14 -7.66 -7.77
N ALA A 172 -4.19 -7.40 -9.09
CA ALA A 172 -5.44 -7.14 -9.81
C ALA A 172 -6.36 -8.37 -9.91
N VAL A 173 -5.84 -9.56 -9.63
CA VAL A 173 -6.62 -10.82 -9.60
C VAL A 173 -6.94 -11.19 -8.15
N CYS A 174 -5.92 -11.35 -7.31
CA CYS A 174 -6.09 -11.87 -5.95
C CYS A 174 -6.91 -10.96 -5.01
N ARG A 175 -7.10 -9.69 -5.36
CA ARG A 175 -7.88 -8.73 -4.55
C ARG A 175 -9.34 -8.60 -4.94
N VAL A 176 -9.76 -9.30 -5.99
CA VAL A 176 -11.15 -9.23 -6.49
C VAL A 176 -11.78 -10.61 -6.70
N GLN A 177 -10.97 -11.66 -6.72
CA GLN A 177 -11.41 -13.04 -6.88
C GLN A 177 -10.40 -14.04 -6.31
N GLU A 178 -10.77 -15.31 -6.30
CA GLU A 178 -9.88 -16.43 -6.00
C GLU A 178 -8.65 -16.42 -6.94
N CYS A 179 -7.48 -16.75 -6.41
CA CYS A 179 -6.26 -16.87 -7.21
C CYS A 179 -5.37 -18.03 -6.73
N ASP A 180 -4.53 -18.55 -7.64
CA ASP A 180 -3.69 -19.74 -7.38
C ASP A 180 -2.77 -19.55 -6.18
N MET A 181 -2.13 -18.38 -6.08
CA MET A 181 -1.25 -18.06 -4.95
C MET A 181 -2.04 -17.96 -3.64
N GLY A 182 -3.25 -17.39 -3.68
CA GLY A 182 -4.13 -17.33 -2.51
C GLY A 182 -4.51 -18.71 -2.02
N ASN A 183 -4.87 -19.61 -2.95
CA ASN A 183 -5.19 -21.01 -2.65
C ASN A 183 -3.99 -21.72 -2.01
N MET A 184 -2.80 -21.63 -2.64
CA MET A 184 -1.60 -22.27 -2.12
C MET A 184 -1.28 -21.80 -0.68
N ILE A 185 -1.32 -20.50 -0.42
CA ILE A 185 -1.03 -19.94 0.90
C ILE A 185 -2.05 -20.43 1.92
N THR A 186 -3.33 -20.33 1.61
CA THR A 186 -4.39 -20.73 2.56
C THR A 186 -4.46 -22.24 2.76
N ASP A 187 -4.14 -23.04 1.76
CA ASP A 187 -4.00 -24.50 1.90
C ASP A 187 -2.82 -24.86 2.82
N ALA A 188 -1.68 -24.17 2.69
CA ALA A 188 -0.54 -24.36 3.58
C ALA A 188 -0.89 -23.95 5.03
N MET A 189 -1.56 -22.80 5.21
CA MET A 189 -2.04 -22.37 6.54
C MET A 189 -3.02 -23.37 7.14
N ARG A 190 -3.97 -23.87 6.34
CA ARG A 190 -4.92 -24.89 6.76
C ARG A 190 -4.22 -26.18 7.15
N ALA A 191 -3.27 -26.66 6.35
CA ALA A 191 -2.50 -27.87 6.65
C ALA A 191 -1.79 -27.76 8.01
N ALA A 192 -1.11 -26.65 8.27
CA ALA A 192 -0.46 -26.39 9.55
C ALA A 192 -1.46 -26.25 10.72
N GLY A 193 -2.68 -25.77 10.46
CA GLY A 193 -3.74 -25.64 11.44
C GLY A 193 -4.45 -26.96 11.78
N MET A 194 -4.55 -27.87 10.82
CA MET A 194 -5.28 -29.15 10.98
C MET A 194 -4.72 -30.01 12.11
N GLU A 195 -3.42 -30.05 12.32
CA GLU A 195 -2.79 -30.76 13.42
C GLU A 195 -3.25 -30.27 14.80
N LYS A 196 -3.73 -29.03 14.86
CA LYS A 196 -4.27 -28.37 16.07
C LYS A 196 -5.80 -28.35 16.12
N GLY A 197 -6.48 -29.02 15.16
CA GLY A 197 -7.93 -29.13 15.08
C GLY A 197 -8.63 -27.95 14.40
N TYR A 198 -7.90 -27.11 13.67
CA TYR A 198 -8.48 -26.02 12.85
C TYR A 198 -8.62 -26.46 11.38
N SER A 199 -9.81 -26.29 10.81
CA SER A 199 -10.16 -26.82 9.48
C SER A 199 -10.37 -25.76 8.41
N ILE A 200 -10.39 -24.49 8.77
CA ILE A 200 -10.59 -23.35 7.88
C ILE A 200 -9.38 -22.42 8.03
N ALA A 201 -8.88 -21.93 6.91
CA ALA A 201 -7.89 -20.87 6.86
C ALA A 201 -8.43 -19.69 6.04
N LEU A 202 -8.07 -18.47 6.45
CA LEU A 202 -8.41 -17.23 5.78
C LEU A 202 -7.18 -16.32 5.82
N ALA A 203 -6.83 -15.76 4.66
CA ALA A 203 -5.78 -14.77 4.53
C ALA A 203 -6.28 -13.58 3.71
N ASN A 204 -5.92 -12.37 4.12
CA ASN A 204 -6.18 -11.19 3.30
C ASN A 204 -5.23 -11.13 2.10
N SER A 205 -5.75 -10.87 0.92
CA SER A 205 -4.97 -10.83 -0.32
C SER A 205 -3.90 -9.72 -0.36
N GLY A 206 -4.05 -8.70 0.48
CA GLY A 206 -3.06 -7.62 0.61
C GLY A 206 -1.67 -8.11 1.03
N GLY A 207 -1.59 -9.25 1.70
CA GLY A 207 -0.36 -9.93 2.08
C GLY A 207 0.40 -10.56 0.90
N ILE A 208 -0.28 -10.84 -0.21
CA ILE A 208 0.29 -11.50 -1.40
C ILE A 208 0.93 -10.43 -2.29
N ARG A 209 2.25 -10.50 -2.50
CA ARG A 209 2.99 -9.42 -3.17
C ARG A 209 3.61 -9.80 -4.50
N ALA A 210 3.71 -11.09 -4.84
CA ALA A 210 4.27 -11.57 -6.09
C ALA A 210 3.60 -12.88 -6.54
N SER A 211 3.76 -13.20 -7.82
CA SER A 211 3.48 -14.52 -8.40
C SER A 211 4.70 -15.43 -8.20
N LEU A 212 4.54 -16.72 -8.45
CA LEU A 212 5.60 -17.72 -8.41
C LEU A 212 5.67 -18.42 -9.75
N ASP A 213 6.85 -18.52 -10.32
CA ASP A 213 7.06 -19.27 -11.57
C ASP A 213 7.15 -20.77 -11.33
N ALA A 214 6.88 -21.57 -12.39
CA ALA A 214 7.04 -23.01 -12.33
C ALA A 214 8.52 -23.39 -12.16
N GLY A 215 8.80 -24.37 -11.34
CA GLY A 215 10.15 -24.88 -11.11
C GLY A 215 10.51 -24.98 -9.63
N GLN A 216 11.81 -24.96 -9.35
CA GLN A 216 12.34 -24.96 -8.01
C GLN A 216 11.97 -23.65 -7.30
N VAL A 217 11.62 -23.77 -6.03
CA VAL A 217 11.21 -22.65 -5.19
C VAL A 217 12.22 -22.42 -4.08
N THR A 218 12.68 -21.21 -3.95
CA THR A 218 13.62 -20.78 -2.91
C THR A 218 12.90 -20.07 -1.76
N LEU A 219 13.53 -20.03 -0.60
CA LEU A 219 13.03 -19.26 0.53
C LEU A 219 12.95 -17.75 0.21
N GLY A 220 13.89 -17.24 -0.60
CA GLY A 220 13.90 -15.84 -1.07
C GLY A 220 12.64 -15.48 -1.88
N GLU A 221 12.18 -16.39 -2.76
CA GLU A 221 10.93 -16.21 -3.50
C GLU A 221 9.72 -16.18 -2.54
N ILE A 222 9.67 -17.08 -1.57
CA ILE A 222 8.61 -17.07 -0.53
C ILE A 222 8.63 -15.76 0.26
N MET A 223 9.80 -15.26 0.66
CA MET A 223 9.94 -13.97 1.35
C MET A 223 9.51 -12.78 0.47
N THR A 224 9.67 -12.88 -0.84
CA THR A 224 9.18 -11.87 -1.80
C THR A 224 7.65 -11.91 -1.91
N ILE A 225 7.05 -13.10 -1.91
CA ILE A 225 5.60 -13.28 -1.95
C ILE A 225 4.94 -12.82 -0.66
N LEU A 226 5.54 -13.12 0.50
CA LEU A 226 5.02 -12.83 1.84
C LEU A 226 6.04 -12.01 2.67
N PRO A 227 6.30 -10.74 2.34
CA PRO A 227 7.40 -9.97 2.95
C PRO A 227 7.12 -9.44 4.36
N PHE A 228 5.88 -9.50 4.85
CA PHE A 228 5.47 -8.82 6.08
C PHE A 228 5.77 -9.58 7.37
N GLN A 229 6.32 -10.80 7.29
CA GLN A 229 6.64 -11.65 8.44
C GLN A 229 5.45 -11.89 9.39
N ASN A 230 4.24 -11.90 8.85
CA ASN A 230 3.03 -12.18 9.62
C ASN A 230 3.06 -13.58 10.21
N THR A 231 2.53 -13.73 11.41
CA THR A 231 2.36 -15.01 12.07
C THR A 231 0.93 -15.53 11.95
N MET A 232 0.75 -16.86 12.01
CA MET A 232 -0.58 -17.45 12.04
C MET A 232 -1.20 -17.30 13.44
N SER A 233 -2.42 -16.75 13.46
CA SER A 233 -3.27 -16.76 14.66
C SER A 233 -4.39 -17.78 14.50
N THR A 234 -4.77 -18.44 15.57
CA THR A 234 -5.87 -19.43 15.60
C THR A 234 -6.88 -19.06 16.67
N PHE A 235 -8.15 -19.07 16.31
CA PHE A 235 -9.25 -18.72 17.22
C PHE A 235 -10.54 -19.43 16.83
N LYS A 236 -11.52 -19.43 17.72
CA LYS A 236 -12.86 -19.97 17.46
C LYS A 236 -13.83 -18.84 17.20
N VAL A 237 -14.62 -18.97 16.14
CA VAL A 237 -15.65 -18.01 15.77
C VAL A 237 -16.99 -18.73 15.56
N THR A 238 -18.07 -18.00 15.74
CA THR A 238 -19.41 -18.43 15.31
C THR A 238 -19.57 -18.20 13.79
N GLY A 239 -20.53 -18.90 13.17
CA GLY A 239 -20.85 -18.67 11.76
C GLY A 239 -21.24 -17.20 11.46
N LYS A 240 -21.90 -16.52 12.41
CA LYS A 240 -22.23 -15.09 12.27
C LYS A 240 -20.97 -14.21 12.22
N GLN A 241 -19.98 -14.49 13.04
CA GLN A 241 -18.71 -13.76 13.06
C GLN A 241 -17.91 -14.03 11.78
N LEU A 242 -17.90 -15.28 11.30
CA LEU A 242 -17.25 -15.64 10.06
C LEU A 242 -17.92 -14.92 8.87
N LEU A 243 -19.25 -14.92 8.80
CA LEU A 243 -19.99 -14.18 7.78
C LEU A 243 -19.63 -12.68 7.81
N ALA A 244 -19.59 -12.06 8.98
CA ALA A 244 -19.21 -10.65 9.10
C ALA A 244 -17.78 -10.38 8.62
N ALA A 245 -16.84 -11.32 8.87
CA ALA A 245 -15.46 -11.21 8.38
C ALA A 245 -15.39 -11.30 6.85
N ILE A 246 -16.16 -12.21 6.23
CA ILE A 246 -16.24 -12.32 4.76
C ILE A 246 -16.91 -11.10 4.15
N GLU A 247 -18.00 -10.60 4.74
CA GLU A 247 -18.66 -9.36 4.30
C GLU A 247 -17.71 -8.15 4.34
N ASN A 248 -16.94 -7.99 5.42
CA ASN A 248 -15.90 -6.97 5.49
C ASN A 248 -14.86 -7.18 4.39
N GLY A 249 -14.43 -8.43 4.15
CA GLY A 249 -13.44 -8.77 3.14
C GLY A 249 -13.86 -8.39 1.72
N VAL A 250 -15.15 -8.51 1.36
CA VAL A 250 -15.66 -8.17 0.03
C VAL A 250 -16.25 -6.76 -0.06
N SER A 251 -16.22 -5.98 1.03
CA SER A 251 -16.85 -4.66 1.11
C SER A 251 -16.28 -3.60 0.18
N GLN A 252 -15.03 -3.78 -0.28
CA GLN A 252 -14.30 -2.85 -1.16
C GLN A 252 -13.63 -3.61 -2.32
N VAL A 253 -14.31 -4.60 -2.88
CA VAL A 253 -13.77 -5.42 -3.98
C VAL A 253 -13.59 -4.61 -5.26
N GLU A 254 -14.44 -3.63 -5.52
CA GLU A 254 -14.36 -2.70 -6.64
C GLU A 254 -13.08 -1.86 -6.64
N ASP A 255 -12.55 -1.56 -5.46
CA ASP A 255 -11.32 -0.76 -5.28
C ASP A 255 -10.05 -1.63 -5.31
N GLY A 256 -10.20 -2.96 -5.43
CA GLY A 256 -9.07 -3.90 -5.33
C GLY A 256 -8.38 -3.83 -3.97
N SER A 257 -9.17 -3.63 -2.91
CA SER A 257 -8.67 -3.52 -1.55
C SER A 257 -8.00 -4.81 -1.06
N GLY A 258 -6.92 -4.67 -0.31
CA GLY A 258 -6.16 -5.80 0.24
C GLY A 258 -6.89 -6.65 1.26
N ARG A 259 -8.08 -6.25 1.70
CA ARG A 259 -8.93 -7.01 2.63
C ARG A 259 -9.64 -8.20 1.98
N PHE A 260 -9.67 -8.31 0.63
CA PHE A 260 -10.31 -9.42 -0.07
C PHE A 260 -9.79 -10.77 0.44
N PRO A 261 -10.67 -11.71 0.87
CA PRO A 261 -10.26 -12.94 1.53
C PRO A 261 -9.93 -14.04 0.51
N GLN A 262 -8.77 -14.63 0.66
CA GLN A 262 -8.42 -15.93 0.09
C GLN A 262 -8.66 -16.98 1.18
N VAL A 263 -9.27 -18.12 0.84
CA VAL A 263 -9.76 -19.08 1.84
C VAL A 263 -9.41 -20.52 1.49
N SER A 264 -9.28 -21.38 2.51
CA SER A 264 -9.21 -22.84 2.37
C SER A 264 -10.08 -23.51 3.42
N GLY A 265 -10.67 -24.66 3.07
CA GLY A 265 -11.58 -25.42 3.92
C GLY A 265 -13.00 -24.87 3.97
N MET A 266 -13.31 -23.83 3.22
CA MET A 266 -14.64 -23.26 3.06
C MET A 266 -14.80 -22.72 1.62
N ARG A 267 -16.04 -22.38 1.28
CA ARG A 267 -16.41 -21.66 0.04
C ARG A 267 -17.39 -20.57 0.38
N PHE A 268 -17.37 -19.50 -0.38
CA PHE A 268 -18.37 -18.44 -0.31
C PHE A 268 -18.61 -17.87 -1.71
N SER A 269 -19.78 -17.30 -1.91
CA SER A 269 -20.14 -16.55 -3.11
C SER A 269 -20.62 -15.16 -2.71
N PHE A 270 -20.34 -14.18 -3.52
CA PHE A 270 -20.74 -12.81 -3.26
C PHE A 270 -21.19 -12.09 -4.54
N ASP A 271 -21.98 -11.06 -4.38
CA ASP A 271 -22.48 -10.18 -5.44
C ASP A 271 -21.99 -8.75 -5.18
N ALA A 272 -21.02 -8.31 -5.99
CA ALA A 272 -20.43 -6.98 -5.88
C ALA A 272 -21.40 -5.83 -6.21
N SER A 273 -22.54 -6.10 -6.85
CA SER A 273 -23.55 -5.09 -7.14
C SER A 273 -24.39 -4.69 -5.92
N LYS A 274 -24.32 -5.48 -4.84
CA LYS A 274 -25.02 -5.21 -3.59
C LYS A 274 -24.23 -4.24 -2.71
N PRO A 275 -24.94 -3.54 -1.79
CA PRO A 275 -24.29 -2.72 -0.78
C PRO A 275 -23.28 -3.51 0.06
N ALA A 276 -22.22 -2.84 0.54
CA ALA A 276 -21.30 -3.41 1.51
C ALA A 276 -22.06 -3.97 2.73
N ASN A 277 -21.60 -5.10 3.27
CA ASN A 277 -22.22 -5.90 4.32
C ASN A 277 -23.52 -6.66 3.95
N GLU A 278 -23.88 -6.72 2.66
CA GLU A 278 -25.00 -7.49 2.11
C GLU A 278 -24.58 -8.29 0.87
N ARG A 279 -23.28 -8.44 0.63
CA ARG A 279 -22.73 -9.00 -0.60
C ARG A 279 -22.65 -10.51 -0.61
N VAL A 280 -22.42 -11.14 0.52
CA VAL A 280 -22.30 -12.61 0.60
C VAL A 280 -23.65 -13.26 0.33
N THR A 281 -23.65 -14.21 -0.62
CA THR A 281 -24.88 -14.88 -1.07
C THR A 281 -24.95 -16.36 -0.66
N SER A 282 -23.81 -17.00 -0.39
CA SER A 282 -23.73 -18.39 0.10
C SER A 282 -22.36 -18.68 0.72
#